data_5d1cb0ab3e89855469a907aa4df6c8e0
#
_entry.id   5d1cb0ab3e89855469a907aa4df6c8e0
#
_cell.length_a   1.000
_cell.length_b   1.000
_cell.length_c   1.000
_cell.angle_alpha   90.00
_cell.angle_beta   90.00
_cell.angle_gamma   90.00
#
_symmetry.space_group_name_H-M   'P 1'
#
loop_
_entity.id
_entity.type
_entity.pdbx_description
1 polymer ?
#
loop_
_entity_poly.entity_id
_entity_poly.type
_entity_poly.pdbx_seq_one_letter_code
_entity_poly.pdbx_strand_id
1 'polypeptide(L)'
;MNGFCPIGPSIVTPDEMADPHNLNLKCIVNGVTKQDSNTKQLVFKTEEIVSWCSKFCTLLPGDLILTGTPPGVGCFKNPPEFLKVSVFFYISENSVLEFYSVIC
;
A
#
# COMPACT_ATOMS: atom_id res chain seq x y z
N MET A 1 2.77 -4.12 17.79
CA MET A 1 3.41 -5.45 17.80
C MET A 1 4.34 -5.54 16.61
N ASN A 2 5.51 -6.14 16.77
CA ASN A 2 6.47 -6.29 15.67
C ASN A 2 5.86 -7.11 14.53
N GLY A 3 6.13 -6.73 13.27
CA GLY A 3 5.67 -7.44 12.09
C GLY A 3 4.25 -7.15 11.61
N PHE A 4 3.48 -6.28 12.29
CA PHE A 4 2.09 -5.97 11.87
C PHE A 4 1.99 -4.93 10.76
N CYS A 5 3.03 -4.15 10.52
CA CYS A 5 3.09 -3.17 9.45
C CYS A 5 4.48 -3.19 8.81
N PRO A 6 4.80 -4.20 8.01
CA PRO A 6 6.06 -4.22 7.27
C PRO A 6 6.05 -3.11 6.22
N ILE A 7 7.12 -2.33 6.18
CA ILE A 7 7.35 -1.27 5.20
C ILE A 7 8.75 -1.41 4.61
N GLY A 8 8.92 -1.03 3.38
CA GLY A 8 10.19 -1.14 2.65
C GLY A 8 9.98 -1.78 1.28
N PRO A 9 11.04 -2.08 0.52
CA PRO A 9 12.46 -1.96 0.90
C PRO A 9 12.99 -0.52 0.80
N SER A 10 12.30 0.39 0.10
CA SER A 10 12.76 1.76 -0.16
C SER A 10 11.62 2.76 -0.03
N ILE A 11 11.98 4.04 0.00
CA ILE A 11 11.07 5.18 -0.05
C ILE A 11 11.39 5.94 -1.34
N VAL A 12 10.36 6.26 -2.13
CA VAL A 12 10.50 7.10 -3.32
C VAL A 12 10.26 8.54 -2.92
N THR A 13 11.17 9.41 -3.30
CA THR A 13 11.05 10.85 -3.02
C THR A 13 10.23 11.55 -4.10
N PRO A 14 9.63 12.74 -3.80
CA PRO A 14 8.76 13.44 -4.74
C PRO A 14 9.43 13.84 -6.06
N ASP A 15 10.75 14.00 -6.08
CA ASP A 15 11.52 14.32 -7.28
C ASP A 15 11.60 13.15 -8.28
N GLU A 16 11.43 11.91 -7.80
CA GLU A 16 11.37 10.71 -8.63
C GLU A 16 9.93 10.31 -8.99
N MET A 17 8.93 10.92 -8.34
CA MET A 17 7.52 10.60 -8.50
C MET A 17 6.80 11.71 -9.28
N ALA A 18 6.42 11.42 -10.52
CA ALA A 18 5.79 12.42 -11.39
C ALA A 18 4.42 12.89 -10.88
N ASP A 19 3.56 11.95 -10.43
CA ASP A 19 2.21 12.26 -9.92
C ASP A 19 1.77 11.16 -8.93
N PRO A 20 1.69 11.46 -7.62
CA PRO A 20 1.27 10.48 -6.60
C PRO A 20 -0.19 10.04 -6.76
N HIS A 21 -1.00 10.76 -7.53
CA HIS A 21 -2.39 10.42 -7.78
C HIS A 21 -2.63 9.68 -9.10
N ASN A 22 -1.56 9.18 -9.73
CA ASN A 22 -1.66 8.38 -10.95
C ASN A 22 -0.66 7.21 -10.95
N LEU A 23 -0.60 6.47 -9.85
CA LEU A 23 0.28 5.32 -9.68
C LEU A 23 -0.53 4.03 -9.75
N ASN A 24 -0.03 3.04 -10.47
CA ASN A 24 -0.64 1.71 -10.52
C ASN A 24 -0.22 0.90 -9.30
N LEU A 25 -1.18 0.28 -8.63
CA LEU A 25 -0.99 -0.57 -7.46
C LEU A 25 -1.44 -1.99 -7.78
N LYS A 26 -0.58 -2.97 -7.52
CA LYS A 26 -0.93 -4.40 -7.65
C LYS A 26 -0.49 -5.16 -6.41
N CYS A 27 -1.39 -6.01 -5.93
CA CYS A 27 -1.08 -7.00 -4.91
C CYS A 27 -1.10 -8.38 -5.55
N ILE A 28 0.02 -9.09 -5.53
CA ILE A 28 0.17 -10.42 -6.11
C ILE A 28 0.56 -11.39 -4.99
N VAL A 29 -0.20 -12.48 -4.86
CA VAL A 29 0.01 -13.52 -3.85
C VAL A 29 0.23 -14.84 -4.57
N ASN A 30 1.40 -15.44 -4.41
CA ASN A 30 1.80 -16.69 -5.09
C ASN A 30 1.55 -16.64 -6.62
N GLY A 31 1.91 -15.53 -7.26
CA GLY A 31 1.74 -15.33 -8.69
C GLY A 31 0.32 -14.98 -9.15
N VAL A 32 -0.64 -14.91 -8.23
CA VAL A 32 -2.04 -14.55 -8.53
C VAL A 32 -2.32 -13.12 -8.10
N THR A 33 -2.76 -12.28 -9.04
CA THR A 33 -3.18 -10.90 -8.75
C THR A 33 -4.44 -10.91 -7.89
N LYS A 34 -4.36 -10.32 -6.70
CA LYS A 34 -5.46 -10.20 -5.73
C LYS A 34 -6.09 -8.82 -5.72
N GLN A 35 -5.29 -7.79 -5.93
CA GLN A 35 -5.73 -6.39 -6.06
C GLN A 35 -5.02 -5.77 -7.27
N ASP A 36 -5.75 -4.98 -8.04
CA ASP A 36 -5.23 -4.21 -9.19
C ASP A 36 -6.01 -2.89 -9.26
N SER A 37 -5.31 -1.77 -9.12
CA SER A 37 -5.93 -0.46 -9.02
C SER A 37 -4.95 0.66 -9.40
N ASN A 38 -5.40 1.90 -9.23
CA ASN A 38 -4.59 3.08 -9.43
C ASN A 38 -4.92 4.11 -8.34
N THR A 39 -3.92 4.87 -7.88
CA THR A 39 -4.10 5.89 -6.83
C THR A 39 -5.05 7.01 -7.21
N LYS A 40 -5.37 7.20 -8.49
CA LYS A 40 -6.43 8.13 -8.93
C LYS A 40 -7.81 7.81 -8.35
N GLN A 41 -8.01 6.56 -7.89
CA GLN A 41 -9.25 6.10 -7.27
C GLN A 41 -9.32 6.36 -5.75
N LEU A 42 -8.30 6.99 -5.17
CA LEU A 42 -8.36 7.43 -3.78
C LEU A 42 -9.59 8.32 -3.56
N VAL A 43 -10.38 7.98 -2.55
CA VAL A 43 -11.60 8.73 -2.17
C VAL A 43 -11.23 10.14 -1.74
N PHE A 44 -10.19 10.27 -0.92
CA PHE A 44 -9.59 11.54 -0.52
C PHE A 44 -8.17 11.64 -1.07
N LYS A 45 -7.81 12.80 -1.56
CA LYS A 45 -6.46 13.06 -2.05
C LYS A 45 -5.46 13.15 -0.90
N THR A 46 -4.19 12.91 -1.20
CA THR A 46 -3.12 12.87 -0.20
C THR A 46 -3.06 14.16 0.63
N GLU A 47 -3.17 15.32 -0.03
CA GLU A 47 -3.17 16.63 0.61
C GLU A 47 -4.35 16.82 1.56
N GLU A 48 -5.53 16.29 1.23
CA GLU A 48 -6.70 16.34 2.10
C GLU A 48 -6.49 15.48 3.36
N ILE A 49 -5.92 14.28 3.18
CA ILE A 49 -5.61 13.35 4.27
C ILE A 49 -4.57 13.97 5.22
N VAL A 50 -3.50 14.54 4.68
CA VAL A 50 -2.47 15.24 5.47
C VAL A 50 -3.08 16.40 6.23
N SER A 51 -3.88 17.23 5.56
CA SER A 51 -4.58 18.35 6.19
C SER A 51 -5.51 17.91 7.31
N TRP A 52 -6.21 16.77 7.12
CA TRP A 52 -7.07 16.21 8.16
C TRP A 52 -6.27 15.70 9.36
N CYS A 53 -5.25 14.87 9.14
CA CYS A 53 -4.42 14.31 10.21
C CYS A 53 -3.74 15.40 11.04
N SER A 54 -3.25 16.47 10.41
CA SER A 54 -2.59 17.58 11.08
C SER A 54 -3.47 18.40 12.03
N LYS A 55 -4.80 18.21 11.95
CA LYS A 55 -5.74 18.84 12.91
C LYS A 55 -5.73 18.17 14.30
N PHE A 56 -5.31 16.91 14.35
CA PHE A 56 -5.36 16.10 15.58
C PHE A 56 -3.98 15.78 16.15
N CYS A 57 -2.95 15.79 15.31
CA CYS A 57 -1.58 15.51 15.72
C CYS A 57 -0.58 16.35 14.92
N THR A 58 0.56 16.65 15.55
CA THR A 58 1.69 17.25 14.85
C THR A 58 2.36 16.17 14.00
N LEU A 59 2.42 16.38 12.69
CA LEU A 59 3.12 15.49 11.78
C LEU A 59 4.60 15.85 11.73
N LEU A 60 5.45 14.86 11.88
CA LEU A 60 6.91 15.00 11.86
C LEU A 60 7.51 14.30 10.64
N PRO A 61 8.70 14.70 10.19
CA PRO A 61 9.43 13.93 9.17
C PRO A 61 9.62 12.48 9.60
N GLY A 62 9.23 11.55 8.74
CA GLY A 62 9.27 10.10 9.02
C GLY A 62 7.93 9.52 9.48
N ASP A 63 6.91 10.34 9.76
CA ASP A 63 5.56 9.83 10.00
C ASP A 63 4.97 9.19 8.75
N LEU A 64 4.23 8.09 8.96
CA LEU A 64 3.61 7.32 7.89
C LEU A 64 2.10 7.44 7.94
N ILE A 65 1.50 7.73 6.79
CA ILE A 65 0.06 7.77 6.61
C ILE A 65 -0.35 6.64 5.67
N LEU A 66 -1.16 5.70 6.17
CA LEU A 66 -1.72 4.62 5.38
C LEU A 66 -3.05 5.09 4.78
N THR A 67 -3.08 5.26 3.46
CA THR A 67 -4.21 5.87 2.75
C THR A 67 -5.37 4.90 2.44
N GLY A 68 -5.28 3.68 2.91
CA GLY A 68 -6.30 2.65 2.68
C GLY A 68 -5.87 1.61 1.64
N THR A 69 -6.81 0.74 1.28
CA THR A 69 -6.55 -0.38 0.38
C THR A 69 -7.58 -0.43 -0.76
N PRO A 70 -7.18 -0.81 -1.98
CA PRO A 70 -8.11 -1.02 -3.07
C PRO A 70 -8.96 -2.28 -2.87
N PRO A 71 -10.00 -2.49 -3.69
CA PRO A 71 -10.82 -3.70 -3.66
C PRO A 71 -10.00 -4.98 -3.85
N GLY A 72 -10.45 -6.10 -3.26
CA GLY A 72 -9.82 -7.42 -3.40
C GLY A 72 -9.26 -8.00 -2.10
N VAL A 73 -9.55 -7.35 -0.96
CA VAL A 73 -9.17 -7.85 0.37
C VAL A 73 -9.73 -9.25 0.60
N GLY A 74 -8.86 -10.19 0.98
CA GLY A 74 -9.18 -11.61 1.03
C GLY A 74 -10.28 -11.98 2.02
N CYS A 75 -10.37 -11.31 3.17
CA CYS A 75 -11.39 -11.63 4.19
C CYS A 75 -12.83 -11.36 3.71
N PHE A 76 -13.03 -10.52 2.67
CA PHE A 76 -14.36 -10.23 2.11
C PHE A 76 -14.69 -11.08 0.89
N LYS A 77 -13.84 -12.01 0.49
CA LYS A 77 -14.13 -12.96 -0.58
C LYS A 77 -15.07 -14.08 -0.12
N ASN A 78 -15.67 -14.75 -1.06
CA ASN A 78 -16.50 -15.92 -0.80
C ASN A 78 -15.99 -17.13 -1.61
N PRO A 79 -15.32 -18.14 -1.00
CA PRO A 79 -14.97 -18.19 0.43
C PRO A 79 -13.85 -17.20 0.81
N PRO A 80 -13.73 -16.80 2.11
CA PRO A 80 -12.66 -15.92 2.57
C PRO A 80 -11.28 -16.51 2.32
N GLU A 81 -10.35 -15.67 1.86
CA GLU A 81 -8.96 -16.04 1.62
C GLU A 81 -8.04 -15.33 2.62
N PHE A 82 -7.20 -16.08 3.32
CA PHE A 82 -6.20 -15.55 4.24
C PHE A 82 -4.80 -15.98 3.84
N LEU A 83 -3.81 -15.14 4.15
CA LEU A 83 -2.42 -15.48 3.94
C LEU A 83 -2.03 -16.63 4.88
N LYS A 84 -1.19 -17.54 4.38
CA LYS A 84 -0.66 -18.69 5.13
C LYS A 84 0.84 -18.53 5.29
N VAL A 85 1.45 -19.30 6.16
CA VAL A 85 2.91 -19.39 6.29
C VAL A 85 3.54 -19.71 4.92
N SER A 86 4.66 -19.08 4.61
CA SER A 86 5.39 -19.24 3.33
C SER A 86 4.65 -18.72 2.09
N VAL A 87 3.94 -17.62 2.23
CA VAL A 87 3.32 -16.89 1.11
C VAL A 87 4.27 -15.81 0.60
N PHE A 88 4.50 -15.78 -0.71
CA PHE A 88 5.16 -14.65 -1.36
C PHE A 88 4.13 -13.57 -1.65
N PHE A 89 4.36 -12.40 -1.09
CA PHE A 89 3.50 -11.24 -1.26
C PHE A 89 4.28 -10.15 -1.99
N TYR A 90 3.67 -9.58 -3.01
CA TYR A 90 4.29 -8.60 -3.87
C TYR A 90 3.34 -7.45 -4.15
N ILE A 91 3.80 -6.23 -3.96
CA ILE A 91 3.09 -5.01 -4.34
C ILE A 91 3.96 -4.29 -5.36
N SER A 92 3.42 -4.01 -6.54
CA SER A 92 4.10 -3.29 -7.61
C SER A 92 3.49 -1.90 -7.77
N GLU A 93 4.35 -0.91 -7.84
CA GLU A 93 4.01 0.45 -8.17
C GLU A 93 4.85 0.89 -9.38
N ASN A 94 4.20 1.13 -10.51
CA ASN A 94 4.78 1.69 -11.77
C ASN A 94 6.19 1.19 -12.16
N SER A 95 6.49 -0.09 -12.05
CA SER A 95 7.74 -0.72 -12.51
C SER A 95 9.03 -0.30 -11.76
N VAL A 96 8.96 0.53 -10.73
CA VAL A 96 10.15 1.06 -10.05
C VAL A 96 10.43 0.38 -8.71
N LEU A 97 9.40 -0.14 -8.03
CA LEU A 97 9.58 -0.75 -6.70
C LEU A 97 8.83 -2.07 -6.57
N GLU A 98 9.59 -3.12 -6.47
CA GLU A 98 9.12 -4.45 -6.10
C GLU A 98 9.28 -4.61 -4.58
N PHE A 99 8.15 -4.65 -3.87
CA PHE A 99 8.15 -4.93 -2.44
C PHE A 99 7.96 -6.44 -2.21
N TYR A 100 8.99 -7.09 -1.72
CA TYR A 100 8.89 -8.49 -1.27
C TYR A 100 8.65 -8.51 0.23
N SER A 101 7.49 -8.96 0.64
CA SER A 101 7.23 -9.30 2.03
C SER A 101 7.16 -10.81 2.17
N VAL A 102 8.13 -11.38 2.88
CA VAL A 102 8.03 -12.76 3.35
C VAL A 102 7.40 -12.70 4.74
N ILE A 103 6.16 -13.12 4.84
CA ILE A 103 5.51 -13.30 6.13
C ILE A 103 5.81 -14.73 6.59
N CYS A 104 6.71 -14.88 7.56
CA CYS A 104 6.93 -16.13 8.27
C CYS A 104 5.91 -16.30 9.39
#